data_f39f02a311042cb5c0edd13199b33b34
#
_entry.id   f39f02a311042cb5c0edd13199b33b34
#
_cell.length_a   1.000
_cell.length_b   1.000
_cell.length_c   1.000
_cell.angle_alpha   90.00
_cell.angle_beta   90.00
_cell.angle_gamma   90.00
#
_symmetry.space_group_name_H-M   'P 1'
#
loop_
_entity.id
_entity.type
_entity.pdbx_description
1 polymer ?
#
loop_
_entity_poly.entity_id
_entity_poly.type
_entity_poly.pdbx_seq_one_letter_code
_entity_poly.pdbx_strand_id
1 'polypeptide(L)'
;MHPGHYSIIVLGLSLSLGALANPIQDSYLETAKQENPAFKEFSATAGQKFYHAKPGELACASCHTDSPMAVGKHATTGKEIQPLAPVANAKRFTDAANVEKWFKRNCNDVLKRACTAQEKGDFMAYLLSVK
;
A
#
# COMPACT_ATOMS: atom_id res chain seq x y z
N MET A 1 19.42 -57.16 -26.72
CA MET A 1 18.86 -56.62 -25.44
C MET A 1 19.35 -55.22 -25.26
N HIS A 2 18.46 -54.26 -25.45
CA HIS A 2 18.78 -52.84 -25.23
C HIS A 2 18.06 -52.40 -23.97
N PRO A 3 18.72 -51.86 -22.94
CA PRO A 3 18.04 -51.32 -21.78
C PRO A 3 17.49 -49.93 -22.11
N GLY A 4 16.16 -49.81 -22.05
CA GLY A 4 15.47 -48.55 -22.23
C GLY A 4 15.71 -47.62 -21.03
N HIS A 5 16.20 -46.42 -21.32
CA HIS A 5 16.34 -45.36 -20.31
C HIS A 5 14.98 -44.67 -20.15
N TYR A 6 14.33 -44.88 -19.02
CA TYR A 6 13.17 -44.12 -18.63
C TYR A 6 13.64 -42.79 -18.01
N SER A 7 13.51 -41.70 -18.75
CA SER A 7 13.71 -40.35 -18.22
C SER A 7 12.51 -39.96 -17.37
N ILE A 8 12.72 -39.89 -16.06
CA ILE A 8 11.72 -39.35 -15.14
C ILE A 8 11.78 -37.82 -15.23
N ILE A 9 10.77 -37.21 -15.84
CA ILE A 9 10.59 -35.77 -15.83
C ILE A 9 9.96 -35.41 -14.48
N VAL A 10 10.76 -34.82 -13.57
CA VAL A 10 10.27 -34.25 -12.33
C VAL A 10 9.69 -32.88 -12.67
N LEU A 11 8.38 -32.81 -12.75
CA LEU A 11 7.66 -31.53 -12.88
C LEU A 11 7.73 -30.79 -11.54
N GLY A 12 8.65 -29.85 -11.43
CA GLY A 12 8.77 -28.98 -10.27
C GLY A 12 7.55 -28.07 -10.16
N LEU A 13 6.66 -28.32 -9.19
CA LEU A 13 5.56 -27.47 -8.84
C LEU A 13 6.12 -26.26 -8.06
N SER A 14 6.40 -25.17 -8.75
CA SER A 14 6.75 -23.91 -8.09
C SER A 14 5.48 -23.33 -7.44
N LEU A 15 5.37 -23.50 -6.13
CA LEU A 15 4.40 -22.73 -5.32
C LEU A 15 4.89 -21.28 -5.28
N SER A 16 4.33 -20.43 -6.15
CA SER A 16 4.41 -19.00 -5.96
C SER A 16 3.57 -18.64 -4.73
N LEU A 17 4.24 -18.32 -3.62
CA LEU A 17 3.58 -17.64 -2.50
C LEU A 17 3.12 -16.28 -3.02
N GLY A 18 1.86 -16.20 -3.47
CA GLY A 18 1.21 -14.92 -3.75
C GLY A 18 1.24 -14.08 -2.48
N ALA A 19 1.63 -12.79 -2.58
CA ALA A 19 1.44 -11.83 -1.51
C ALA A 19 -0.04 -11.87 -1.09
N LEU A 20 -0.32 -11.87 0.23
CA LEU A 20 -1.69 -11.85 0.74
C LEU A 20 -2.40 -10.63 0.18
N ALA A 21 -3.44 -10.85 -0.65
CA ALA A 21 -4.26 -9.80 -1.24
C ALA A 21 -4.97 -9.01 -0.13
N ASN A 22 -4.98 -7.68 -0.25
CA ASN A 22 -5.77 -6.83 0.64
C ASN A 22 -7.03 -6.38 -0.12
N PRO A 23 -8.24 -6.78 0.33
CA PRO A 23 -9.49 -6.47 -0.38
C PRO A 23 -9.74 -4.98 -0.61
N ILE A 24 -9.27 -4.13 0.30
CA ILE A 24 -9.41 -2.67 0.18
C ILE A 24 -8.51 -2.18 -0.96
N GLN A 25 -7.26 -2.64 -1.03
CA GLN A 25 -6.35 -2.31 -2.11
C GLN A 25 -6.86 -2.85 -3.46
N ASP A 26 -7.46 -4.03 -3.48
CA ASP A 26 -8.06 -4.62 -4.68
C ASP A 26 -9.20 -3.75 -5.23
N SER A 27 -10.03 -3.17 -4.36
CA SER A 27 -11.09 -2.24 -4.78
C SER A 27 -10.52 -0.97 -5.44
N TYR A 28 -9.39 -0.46 -4.96
CA TYR A 28 -8.71 0.65 -5.61
C TYR A 28 -8.10 0.27 -6.96
N LEU A 29 -7.63 -0.97 -7.11
CA LEU A 29 -7.11 -1.47 -8.38
C LEU A 29 -8.19 -1.45 -9.47
N GLU A 30 -9.38 -1.91 -9.15
CA GLU A 30 -10.51 -1.88 -10.08
C GLU A 30 -10.88 -0.44 -10.49
N THR A 31 -10.93 0.47 -9.52
CA THR A 31 -11.19 1.89 -9.80
C THR A 31 -10.08 2.51 -10.63
N ALA A 32 -8.81 2.26 -10.30
CA ALA A 32 -7.66 2.80 -11.04
C ALA A 32 -7.66 2.33 -12.50
N LYS A 33 -8.03 1.07 -12.77
CA LYS A 33 -8.17 0.56 -14.15
C LYS A 33 -9.33 1.20 -14.91
N GLN A 34 -10.43 1.53 -14.23
CA GLN A 34 -11.55 2.26 -14.83
C GLN A 34 -11.15 3.69 -15.19
N GLU A 35 -10.40 4.37 -14.31
CA GLU A 35 -9.90 5.72 -14.54
C GLU A 35 -8.80 5.77 -15.61
N ASN A 36 -7.96 4.74 -15.68
CA ASN A 36 -6.88 4.59 -16.65
C ASN A 36 -6.75 3.14 -17.11
N PRO A 37 -7.31 2.76 -18.27
CA PRO A 37 -7.23 1.37 -18.77
C PRO A 37 -5.80 0.85 -19.01
N ALA A 38 -4.80 1.73 -19.13
CA ALA A 38 -3.39 1.35 -19.25
C ALA A 38 -2.75 1.03 -17.88
N PHE A 39 -3.41 1.36 -16.77
CA PHE A 39 -2.93 1.07 -15.43
C PHE A 39 -2.92 -0.44 -15.18
N LYS A 40 -1.82 -0.98 -14.66
CA LYS A 40 -1.66 -2.43 -14.45
C LYS A 40 -1.61 -2.80 -12.97
N GLU A 41 -0.74 -2.16 -12.21
CA GLU A 41 -0.46 -2.54 -10.81
C GLU A 41 0.00 -1.35 -9.98
N PHE A 42 -0.15 -1.46 -8.68
CA PHE A 42 0.37 -0.49 -7.72
C PHE A 42 1.86 -0.67 -7.48
N SER A 43 2.52 0.42 -7.13
CA SER A 43 3.96 0.49 -6.91
C SER A 43 4.29 0.93 -5.48
N ALA A 44 4.97 0.07 -4.72
CA ALA A 44 5.48 0.43 -3.40
C ALA A 44 6.49 1.59 -3.46
N THR A 45 7.31 1.66 -4.52
CA THR A 45 8.24 2.78 -4.73
C THR A 45 7.51 4.09 -5.00
N ALA A 46 6.44 4.07 -5.81
CA ALA A 46 5.61 5.25 -6.03
C ALA A 46 4.89 5.66 -4.73
N GLY A 47 4.40 4.70 -3.97
CA GLY A 47 3.78 4.93 -2.66
C GLY A 47 4.75 5.54 -1.65
N GLN A 48 6.00 5.10 -1.62
CA GLN A 48 7.04 5.70 -0.78
C GLN A 48 7.33 7.14 -1.16
N LYS A 49 7.45 7.44 -2.44
CA LYS A 49 7.61 8.82 -2.93
C LYS A 49 6.41 9.69 -2.54
N PHE A 50 5.21 9.17 -2.72
CA PHE A 50 3.97 9.85 -2.34
C PHE A 50 3.90 10.14 -0.84
N TYR A 51 4.29 9.19 0.00
CA TYR A 51 4.34 9.32 1.46
C TYR A 51 5.24 10.48 1.92
N HIS A 52 6.37 10.68 1.26
CA HIS A 52 7.34 11.74 1.58
C HIS A 52 7.15 13.02 0.77
N ALA A 53 6.30 13.01 -0.25
CA ALA A 53 6.06 14.19 -1.08
C ALA A 53 5.43 15.33 -0.26
N LYS A 54 5.97 16.53 -0.43
CA LYS A 54 5.55 17.74 0.27
C LYS A 54 5.06 18.78 -0.74
N PRO A 55 3.85 18.64 -1.28
CA PRO A 55 3.32 19.55 -2.30
C PRO A 55 3.02 20.95 -1.77
N GLY A 56 2.84 21.09 -0.47
CA GLY A 56 2.64 22.33 0.26
C GLY A 56 3.48 22.33 1.54
N GLU A 57 2.84 22.59 2.67
CA GLU A 57 3.53 22.62 3.97
C GLU A 57 3.68 21.25 4.62
N LEU A 58 2.83 20.29 4.26
CA LEU A 58 2.77 18.96 4.86
C LEU A 58 3.03 17.86 3.84
N ALA A 59 3.64 16.79 4.35
CA ALA A 59 3.68 15.45 3.76
C ALA A 59 2.95 14.48 4.70
N CYS A 60 2.65 13.27 4.25
CA CYS A 60 2.19 12.20 5.15
C CYS A 60 3.21 11.97 6.28
N ALA A 61 4.50 11.95 5.94
CA ALA A 61 5.61 11.82 6.89
C ALA A 61 5.67 12.94 7.94
N SER A 62 5.10 14.11 7.70
CA SER A 62 5.09 15.23 8.67
C SER A 62 4.38 14.87 9.99
N CYS A 63 3.34 14.03 9.92
CA CYS A 63 2.62 13.54 11.09
C CYS A 63 3.01 12.10 11.45
N HIS A 64 3.34 11.28 10.44
CA HIS A 64 3.57 9.84 10.61
C HIS A 64 5.06 9.46 10.71
N THR A 65 5.96 10.44 10.75
CA THR A 65 7.43 10.32 10.73
C THR A 65 7.96 9.74 9.40
N ASP A 66 9.29 9.72 9.23
CA ASP A 66 9.92 9.12 8.05
C ASP A 66 9.74 7.59 8.01
N SER A 67 9.52 6.97 9.17
CA SER A 67 9.24 5.55 9.30
C SER A 67 7.77 5.29 9.61
N PRO A 68 7.01 4.64 8.72
CA PRO A 68 5.61 4.30 8.97
C PRO A 68 5.43 3.25 10.08
N MET A 69 6.50 2.69 10.61
CA MET A 69 6.50 1.79 11.77
C MET A 69 6.51 2.54 13.10
N ALA A 70 6.85 3.82 13.11
CA ALA A 70 6.92 4.62 14.32
C ALA A 70 5.57 5.22 14.70
N VAL A 71 5.40 5.50 15.99
CA VAL A 71 4.31 6.32 16.49
C VAL A 71 4.52 7.75 16.00
N GLY A 72 3.50 8.30 15.35
CA GLY A 72 3.52 9.67 14.85
C GLY A 72 2.84 10.65 15.82
N LYS A 73 2.78 11.89 15.39
CA LYS A 73 2.15 12.99 16.14
C LYS A 73 1.46 13.95 15.18
N HIS A 74 0.21 14.24 15.42
CA HIS A 74 -0.55 15.18 14.60
C HIS A 74 0.09 16.57 14.66
N ALA A 75 0.40 17.14 13.48
CA ALA A 75 1.16 18.38 13.36
C ALA A 75 0.53 19.57 14.09
N THR A 76 -0.81 19.68 14.12
CA THR A 76 -1.54 20.80 14.74
C THR A 76 -1.93 20.50 16.18
N THR A 77 -2.51 19.33 16.47
CA THR A 77 -3.08 19.00 17.78
C THR A 77 -2.09 18.37 18.74
N GLY A 78 -0.95 17.85 18.24
CA GLY A 78 0.02 17.11 19.02
C GLY A 78 -0.46 15.72 19.49
N LYS A 79 -1.66 15.27 19.06
CA LYS A 79 -2.16 13.93 19.40
C LYS A 79 -1.29 12.86 18.80
N GLU A 80 -1.03 11.82 19.60
CA GLU A 80 -0.32 10.63 19.15
C GLU A 80 -1.10 9.88 18.08
N ILE A 81 -0.39 9.39 17.06
CA ILE A 81 -0.93 8.60 15.97
C ILE A 81 -0.22 7.26 15.94
N GLN A 82 -0.99 6.18 16.06
CA GLN A 82 -0.46 4.84 16.03
C GLN A 82 0.20 4.52 14.67
N PRO A 83 1.20 3.62 14.61
CA PRO A 83 1.91 3.28 13.39
C PRO A 83 1.01 3.00 12.20
N LEU A 84 1.43 3.42 11.00
CA LEU A 84 0.69 3.20 9.76
C LEU A 84 0.96 1.84 9.12
N ALA A 85 2.18 1.32 9.27
CA ALA A 85 2.52 0.03 8.65
C ALA A 85 1.80 -1.13 9.35
N PRO A 86 1.13 -2.03 8.61
CA PRO A 86 0.43 -3.18 9.18
C PRO A 86 1.32 -4.09 10.04
N VAL A 87 2.61 -4.20 9.72
CA VAL A 87 3.56 -4.99 10.53
C VAL A 87 3.71 -4.46 11.96
N ALA A 88 3.53 -3.15 12.16
CA ALA A 88 3.57 -2.51 13.48
C ALA A 88 2.15 -2.28 14.07
N ASN A 89 1.11 -2.33 13.26
CA ASN A 89 -0.27 -2.15 13.67
C ASN A 89 -1.22 -2.97 12.79
N ALA A 90 -1.50 -4.20 13.21
CA ALA A 90 -2.30 -5.17 12.45
C ALA A 90 -3.75 -4.73 12.17
N LYS A 91 -4.24 -3.66 12.82
CA LYS A 91 -5.58 -3.11 12.56
C LYS A 91 -5.64 -2.22 11.31
N ARG A 92 -4.48 -1.82 10.77
CA ARG A 92 -4.44 -1.01 9.54
C ARG A 92 -4.96 -1.80 8.35
N PHE A 93 -5.72 -1.11 7.49
CA PHE A 93 -6.29 -1.66 6.25
C PHE A 93 -7.21 -2.87 6.44
N THR A 94 -7.94 -2.92 7.56
CA THR A 94 -8.91 -3.98 7.87
C THR A 94 -10.37 -3.50 7.82
N ASP A 95 -10.61 -2.20 7.80
CA ASP A 95 -11.94 -1.57 7.75
C ASP A 95 -11.98 -0.55 6.60
N ALA A 96 -12.70 -0.88 5.53
CA ALA A 96 -12.76 -0.06 4.31
C ALA A 96 -13.34 1.34 4.56
N ALA A 97 -14.39 1.46 5.36
CA ALA A 97 -15.02 2.74 5.66
C ALA A 97 -14.07 3.66 6.45
N ASN A 98 -13.33 3.08 7.38
CA ASN A 98 -12.33 3.80 8.16
C ASN A 98 -11.15 4.24 7.30
N VAL A 99 -10.67 3.39 6.39
CA VAL A 99 -9.59 3.72 5.45
C VAL A 99 -10.01 4.88 4.54
N GLU A 100 -11.21 4.84 3.95
CA GLU A 100 -11.73 5.92 3.10
C GLU A 100 -11.88 7.24 3.87
N LYS A 101 -12.40 7.19 5.09
CA LYS A 101 -12.52 8.36 5.96
C LYS A 101 -11.17 9.05 6.17
N TRP A 102 -10.12 8.28 6.44
CA TRP A 102 -8.80 8.84 6.70
C TRP A 102 -8.12 9.32 5.43
N PHE A 103 -8.24 8.63 4.31
CA PHE A 103 -7.76 9.15 3.02
C PHE A 103 -8.43 10.47 2.67
N LYS A 104 -9.76 10.56 2.81
CA LYS A 104 -10.50 11.80 2.53
C LYS A 104 -9.96 12.98 3.33
N ARG A 105 -9.74 12.79 4.63
CA ARG A 105 -9.22 13.86 5.51
C ARG A 105 -7.78 14.21 5.18
N ASN A 106 -6.91 13.21 5.18
CA ASN A 106 -5.48 13.43 5.08
C ASN A 106 -5.05 13.90 3.69
N CYS A 107 -5.67 13.39 2.63
CA CYS A 107 -5.42 13.88 1.28
C CYS A 107 -5.85 15.36 1.14
N ASN A 108 -6.99 15.73 1.72
CA ASN A 108 -7.41 17.13 1.73
C ASN A 108 -6.41 18.00 2.51
N ASP A 109 -5.91 17.54 3.65
CA ASP A 109 -4.97 18.30 4.46
C ASP A 109 -3.62 18.49 3.77
N VAL A 110 -3.10 17.46 3.10
CA VAL A 110 -1.77 17.45 2.48
C VAL A 110 -1.81 17.97 1.04
N LEU A 111 -2.75 17.48 0.22
CA LEU A 111 -2.81 17.77 -1.22
C LEU A 111 -3.80 18.87 -1.59
N LYS A 112 -4.68 19.27 -0.67
CA LYS A 112 -5.82 20.19 -0.91
C LYS A 112 -6.79 19.66 -1.98
N ARG A 113 -6.84 18.35 -2.15
CA ARG A 113 -7.75 17.61 -3.04
C ARG A 113 -7.93 16.17 -2.58
N ALA A 114 -8.86 15.45 -3.18
CA ALA A 114 -8.97 14.01 -3.00
C ALA A 114 -7.75 13.29 -3.61
N CYS A 115 -7.35 12.18 -3.02
CA CYS A 115 -6.41 11.25 -3.64
C CYS A 115 -7.11 10.45 -4.73
N THR A 116 -6.38 10.16 -5.82
CA THR A 116 -6.82 9.22 -6.84
C THR A 116 -6.79 7.78 -6.32
N ALA A 117 -7.48 6.87 -7.00
CA ALA A 117 -7.42 5.44 -6.65
C ALA A 117 -5.99 4.88 -6.77
N GLN A 118 -5.23 5.33 -7.77
CA GLN A 118 -3.82 4.97 -7.91
C GLN A 118 -2.98 5.44 -6.73
N GLU A 119 -3.11 6.70 -6.31
CA GLU A 119 -2.37 7.24 -5.16
C GLU A 119 -2.68 6.47 -3.87
N LYS A 120 -3.95 6.14 -3.63
CA LYS A 120 -4.36 5.33 -2.47
C LYS A 120 -3.75 3.92 -2.51
N GLY A 121 -3.81 3.28 -3.65
CA GLY A 121 -3.28 1.93 -3.84
C GLY A 121 -1.76 1.87 -3.78
N ASP A 122 -1.04 2.83 -4.37
CA ASP A 122 0.43 2.95 -4.27
C ASP A 122 0.87 3.19 -2.82
N PHE A 123 0.18 4.06 -2.10
CA PHE A 123 0.41 4.31 -0.68
C PHE A 123 0.24 3.02 0.14
N MET A 124 -0.84 2.27 -0.09
CA MET A 124 -1.05 0.98 0.58
C MET A 124 0.03 -0.03 0.20
N ALA A 125 0.44 -0.09 -1.08
CA ALA A 125 1.50 -0.99 -1.53
C ALA A 125 2.82 -0.72 -0.78
N TYR A 126 3.17 0.55 -0.57
CA TYR A 126 4.33 0.93 0.25
C TYR A 126 4.19 0.43 1.68
N LEU A 127 3.09 0.75 2.37
CA LEU A 127 2.91 0.40 3.79
C LEU A 127 2.82 -1.11 4.03
N LEU A 128 2.24 -1.86 3.09
CA LEU A 128 2.18 -3.32 3.14
C LEU A 128 3.54 -3.97 2.85
N SER A 129 4.46 -3.28 2.16
CA SER A 129 5.80 -3.77 1.86
C SER A 129 6.80 -3.61 3.01
N VAL A 130 6.50 -2.80 4.01
CA VAL A 130 7.35 -2.56 5.18
C VAL A 130 7.41 -3.82 6.05
N LYS A 131 8.64 -4.20 6.45
CA LYS A 131 8.91 -5.43 7.23
C LYS A 131 9.66 -5.09 8.50
#